data_1bbf728f9081e6037d791b99b3234829
#
_entry.id   1bbf728f9081e6037d791b99b3234829
#
_cell.length_a   1.000
_cell.length_b   1.000
_cell.length_c   1.000
_cell.angle_alpha   90.00
_cell.angle_beta   90.00
_cell.angle_gamma   90.00
#
_symmetry.space_group_name_H-M   'P 1'
#
loop_
_entity.id
_entity.type
_entity.pdbx_description
1 polymer ?
#
loop_
_entity_poly.entity_id
_entity_poly.type
_entity_poly.pdbx_seq_one_letter_code
_entity_poly.pdbx_strand_id
1 'polypeptide(L)'
;MGGKRILLIEDNAVNRRLAQFLLKSQGYEVWEVSSAPEAFESLKQKQPDLILMDIQLPGMDGLAATKKLKADPATQNIPILVVTSYAMKGDEAKAFEAGCSGYVTKPIDKTIFLEAVAKALRSHEDSRGDLR
;
A
#
# COMPACT_ATOMS: atom_id res chain seq x y z
N MET A 1 5.55 14.80 -13.81
CA MET A 1 4.72 14.77 -13.70
C MET A 1 3.96 14.72 -12.56
N GLY A 2 3.12 15.29 -12.26
CA GLY A 2 2.45 15.35 -11.13
C GLY A 2 2.55 14.12 -10.42
N GLY A 3 2.63 14.20 -9.22
CA GLY A 3 2.90 13.07 -8.42
C GLY A 3 1.79 12.05 -8.44
N LYS A 4 2.17 10.80 -8.48
CA LYS A 4 1.24 9.74 -8.21
C LYS A 4 0.72 9.90 -6.78
N ARG A 5 -0.47 9.39 -6.53
CA ARG A 5 -1.14 9.51 -5.23
C ARG A 5 -1.06 8.20 -4.50
N ILE A 6 -0.60 8.25 -3.26
CA ILE A 6 -0.41 7.05 -2.45
C ILE A 6 -1.22 7.17 -1.18
N LEU A 7 -2.05 6.17 -0.91
CA LEU A 7 -2.78 6.08 0.36
C LEU A 7 -1.94 5.24 1.32
N LEU A 8 -1.52 5.85 2.41
CA LEU A 8 -0.67 5.21 3.40
C LEU A 8 -1.50 4.83 4.62
N ILE A 9 -1.60 3.53 4.88
CA ILE A 9 -2.38 3.00 6.00
C ILE A 9 -1.40 2.46 7.03
N GLU A 10 -1.18 3.21 8.10
CA GLU A 10 -0.19 2.90 9.11
C GLU A 10 -0.61 3.53 10.44
N ASP A 11 -0.76 2.73 11.47
CA ASP A 11 -1.20 3.25 12.77
C ASP A 11 -0.07 3.85 13.61
N ASN A 12 1.17 3.44 13.38
CA ASN A 12 2.31 3.97 14.14
C ASN A 12 2.75 5.32 13.59
N ALA A 13 2.69 6.34 14.43
CA ALA A 13 2.96 7.71 13.97
C ALA A 13 4.40 7.89 13.46
N VAL A 14 5.37 7.22 14.10
CA VAL A 14 6.77 7.35 13.69
C VAL A 14 6.98 6.72 12.33
N ASN A 15 6.46 5.50 12.13
CA ASN A 15 6.57 4.81 10.85
C ASN A 15 5.84 5.57 9.74
N ARG A 16 4.67 6.12 10.07
CA ARG A 16 3.88 6.89 9.12
C ARG A 16 4.64 8.13 8.66
N ARG A 17 5.27 8.82 9.61
CA ARG A 17 6.04 10.02 9.30
C ARG A 17 7.25 9.71 8.42
N LEU A 18 7.95 8.61 8.73
CA LEU A 18 9.10 8.22 7.93
C LEU A 18 8.69 7.88 6.50
N ALA A 19 7.65 7.07 6.35
CA ALA A 19 7.19 6.69 5.02
C ALA A 19 6.73 7.92 4.24
N GLN A 20 6.00 8.83 4.90
CA GLN A 20 5.54 10.05 4.27
C GLN A 20 6.71 10.90 3.78
N PHE A 21 7.72 11.05 4.62
CA PHE A 21 8.89 11.84 4.27
C PHE A 21 9.58 11.27 3.02
N LEU A 22 9.81 9.97 3.02
CA LEU A 22 10.49 9.32 1.89
C LEU A 22 9.66 9.43 0.61
N LEU A 23 8.36 9.21 0.70
CA LEU A 23 7.50 9.27 -0.48
C LEU A 23 7.43 10.68 -1.04
N LYS A 24 7.28 11.67 -0.18
CA LYS A 24 7.21 13.06 -0.64
C LYS A 24 8.53 13.50 -1.26
N SER A 25 9.66 12.95 -0.80
CA SER A 25 10.94 13.30 -1.39
C SER A 25 11.05 12.87 -2.85
N GLN A 26 10.20 11.94 -3.28
CA GLN A 26 10.17 11.47 -4.66
C GLN A 26 9.05 12.11 -5.48
N GLY A 27 8.37 13.09 -4.90
CA GLY A 27 7.32 13.81 -5.60
C GLY A 27 5.93 13.18 -5.51
N TYR A 28 5.76 12.14 -4.70
CA TYR A 28 4.45 11.53 -4.54
C TYR A 28 3.54 12.36 -3.64
N GLU A 29 2.25 12.36 -3.93
CA GLU A 29 1.25 12.94 -3.04
C GLU A 29 0.82 11.83 -2.08
N VAL A 30 0.80 12.10 -0.79
CA VAL A 30 0.53 11.07 0.22
C VAL A 30 -0.71 11.43 1.03
N TRP A 31 -1.65 10.50 1.10
CA TRP A 31 -2.81 10.61 1.97
C TRP A 31 -2.62 9.60 3.09
N GLU A 32 -2.82 10.03 4.34
CA GLU A 32 -2.54 9.19 5.49
C GLU A 32 -3.80 8.84 6.26
N VAL A 33 -3.92 7.57 6.61
CA VAL A 33 -4.96 7.12 7.54
C VAL A 33 -4.32 6.13 8.50
N SER A 34 -4.94 5.92 9.65
CA SER A 34 -4.36 5.08 10.69
C SER A 34 -5.06 3.74 10.86
N SER A 35 -6.11 3.48 10.10
CA SER A 35 -6.86 2.22 10.24
C SER A 35 -7.51 1.84 8.93
N ALA A 36 -7.93 0.57 8.83
CA ALA A 36 -8.62 0.09 7.64
C ALA A 36 -9.98 0.76 7.45
N PRO A 37 -10.79 0.95 8.50
CA PRO A 37 -12.07 1.66 8.30
C PRO A 37 -11.88 3.07 7.75
N GLU A 38 -10.87 3.80 8.22
CA GLU A 38 -10.58 5.12 7.67
C GLU A 38 -10.20 5.04 6.20
N ALA A 39 -9.43 4.00 5.85
CA ALA A 39 -9.02 3.81 4.46
C ALA A 39 -10.25 3.55 3.58
N PHE A 40 -11.17 2.70 4.02
CA PHE A 40 -12.37 2.42 3.24
C PHE A 40 -13.20 3.67 3.01
N GLU A 41 -13.32 4.54 4.03
CA GLU A 41 -14.04 5.78 3.86
C GLU A 41 -13.34 6.73 2.88
N SER A 42 -12.03 6.81 2.99
CA SER A 42 -11.24 7.65 2.08
C SER A 42 -11.40 7.19 0.63
N LEU A 43 -11.40 5.87 0.42
CA LEU A 43 -11.48 5.30 -0.94
C LEU A 43 -12.84 5.52 -1.60
N LYS A 44 -13.87 5.81 -0.83
CA LYS A 44 -15.17 6.15 -1.39
C LYS A 44 -15.15 7.51 -2.07
N GLN A 45 -14.24 8.37 -1.65
CA GLN A 45 -14.19 9.74 -2.16
C GLN A 45 -13.11 9.96 -3.19
N LYS A 46 -11.95 9.33 -3.02
CA LYS A 46 -10.80 9.48 -3.90
C LYS A 46 -10.10 8.16 -4.05
N GLN A 47 -9.55 7.91 -5.22
CA GLN A 47 -8.79 6.69 -5.45
C GLN A 47 -7.32 7.01 -5.68
N PRO A 48 -6.43 6.34 -4.94
CA PRO A 48 -5.00 6.53 -5.13
C PRO A 48 -4.47 5.67 -6.27
N ASP A 49 -3.22 5.89 -6.62
CA ASP A 49 -2.53 5.05 -7.59
C ASP A 49 -1.89 3.83 -6.92
N LEU A 50 -1.70 3.90 -5.61
CA LEU A 50 -1.08 2.82 -4.84
C LEU A 50 -1.55 2.89 -3.40
N ILE A 51 -1.75 1.73 -2.78
CA ILE A 51 -2.05 1.64 -1.35
C ILE A 51 -0.86 0.99 -0.66
N LEU A 52 -0.37 1.63 0.41
CA LEU A 52 0.63 1.03 1.28
C LEU A 52 -0.09 0.55 2.53
N MET A 53 0.04 -0.74 2.82
CA MET A 53 -0.77 -1.39 3.85
C MET A 53 0.09 -2.07 4.89
N ASP A 54 -0.06 -1.70 6.16
CA ASP A 54 0.55 -2.44 7.25
C ASP A 54 -0.36 -3.62 7.60
N ILE A 55 0.23 -4.78 7.87
CA ILE A 55 -0.55 -5.94 8.28
C ILE A 55 -1.12 -5.74 9.67
N GLN A 56 -0.34 -5.14 10.58
CA GLN A 56 -0.74 -4.96 11.97
C GLN A 56 -1.50 -3.66 12.17
N LEU A 57 -2.79 -3.70 11.91
CA LEU A 57 -3.64 -2.52 12.09
C LEU A 57 -4.67 -2.78 13.19
N PRO A 58 -5.10 -1.73 13.90
CA PRO A 58 -6.14 -1.90 14.92
C PRO A 58 -7.47 -2.23 14.27
N GLY A 59 -8.20 -3.14 14.88
CA GLY A 59 -9.55 -3.48 14.46
C GLY A 59 -9.65 -4.49 13.33
N MET A 60 -8.88 -4.31 12.27
CA MET A 60 -8.88 -5.23 11.14
C MET A 60 -7.46 -5.36 10.64
N ASP A 61 -6.93 -6.56 10.53
CA ASP A 61 -5.56 -6.70 10.04
C ASP A 61 -5.46 -6.38 8.55
N GLY A 62 -4.24 -6.06 8.13
CA GLY A 62 -4.01 -5.60 6.77
C GLY A 62 -4.26 -6.67 5.71
N LEU A 63 -4.10 -7.95 6.05
CA LEU A 63 -4.40 -9.01 5.08
C LEU A 63 -5.89 -9.12 4.81
N ALA A 64 -6.70 -9.03 5.88
CA ALA A 64 -8.14 -9.03 5.71
C ALA A 64 -8.60 -7.83 4.91
N ALA A 65 -8.00 -6.65 5.18
CA ALA A 65 -8.32 -5.44 4.43
C ALA A 65 -7.93 -5.59 2.97
N THR A 66 -6.77 -6.19 2.70
CA THR A 66 -6.30 -6.41 1.32
C THR A 66 -7.28 -7.30 0.56
N LYS A 67 -7.72 -8.39 1.17
CA LYS A 67 -8.68 -9.29 0.54
C LYS A 67 -9.98 -8.56 0.20
N LYS A 68 -10.44 -7.72 1.13
CA LYS A 68 -11.68 -6.98 0.94
C LYS A 68 -11.56 -5.98 -0.21
N LEU A 69 -10.44 -5.29 -0.29
CA LEU A 69 -10.20 -4.34 -1.38
C LEU A 69 -10.11 -5.04 -2.72
N LYS A 70 -9.47 -6.20 -2.76
CA LYS A 70 -9.32 -6.94 -4.02
C LYS A 70 -10.61 -7.62 -4.46
N ALA A 71 -11.55 -7.81 -3.55
CA ALA A 71 -12.86 -8.38 -3.89
C ALA A 71 -13.85 -7.33 -4.38
N ASP A 72 -13.55 -6.05 -4.17
CA ASP A 72 -14.45 -4.95 -4.53
C ASP A 72 -14.09 -4.43 -5.91
N PRO A 73 -15.01 -4.46 -6.89
CA PRO A 73 -14.71 -3.95 -8.24
C PRO A 73 -14.23 -2.50 -8.25
N ALA A 74 -14.62 -1.69 -7.27
CA ALA A 74 -14.22 -0.29 -7.24
C ALA A 74 -12.75 -0.11 -6.88
N THR A 75 -12.14 -1.09 -6.18
CA THR A 75 -10.77 -0.97 -5.69
C THR A 75 -9.84 -2.09 -6.15
N GLN A 76 -10.38 -3.12 -6.79
CA GLN A 76 -9.58 -4.31 -7.11
C GLN A 76 -8.38 -4.04 -8.01
N ASN A 77 -8.41 -2.96 -8.78
CA ASN A 77 -7.32 -2.65 -9.71
C ASN A 77 -6.24 -1.77 -9.08
N ILE A 78 -6.41 -1.33 -7.86
CA ILE A 78 -5.41 -0.51 -7.19
C ILE A 78 -4.33 -1.43 -6.60
N PRO A 79 -3.06 -1.25 -6.98
CA PRO A 79 -2.00 -2.10 -6.41
C PRO A 79 -1.84 -1.84 -4.92
N ILE A 80 -1.52 -2.89 -4.18
CA ILE A 80 -1.33 -2.80 -2.73
C ILE A 80 0.06 -3.33 -2.40
N LEU A 81 0.87 -2.49 -1.77
CA LEU A 81 2.19 -2.88 -1.28
C LEU A 81 2.08 -3.07 0.23
N VAL A 82 2.35 -4.29 0.69
CA VAL A 82 2.29 -4.58 2.13
C VAL A 82 3.64 -4.22 2.76
N VAL A 83 3.60 -3.47 3.85
CA VAL A 83 4.79 -3.06 4.59
C VAL A 83 4.59 -3.44 6.05
N THR A 84 5.40 -4.36 6.57
CA THR A 84 5.14 -4.89 7.91
C THR A 84 6.41 -5.21 8.67
N SER A 85 6.37 -5.06 9.99
CA SER A 85 7.47 -5.47 10.86
C SER A 85 7.31 -6.93 11.26
N TYR A 86 6.16 -7.53 10.95
CA TYR A 86 5.86 -8.88 11.36
C TYR A 86 6.14 -9.81 10.21
N ALA A 87 7.35 -10.31 10.14
CA ALA A 87 7.77 -11.14 9.01
C ALA A 87 7.99 -12.58 9.45
N MET A 88 6.92 -13.29 9.71
CA MET A 88 7.00 -14.71 10.03
C MET A 88 6.99 -15.52 8.75
N LYS A 89 7.53 -16.74 8.86
CA LYS A 89 7.56 -17.64 7.72
C LYS A 89 6.14 -17.85 7.19
N GLY A 90 5.97 -17.65 5.92
CA GLY A 90 4.66 -17.82 5.28
C GLY A 90 3.83 -16.55 5.18
N ASP A 91 4.20 -15.47 5.89
CA ASP A 91 3.42 -14.24 5.84
C ASP A 91 3.45 -13.61 4.46
N GLU A 92 4.59 -13.68 3.79
CA GLU A 92 4.70 -13.12 2.44
C GLU A 92 3.77 -13.86 1.49
N ALA A 93 3.75 -15.19 1.56
CA ALA A 93 2.86 -15.98 0.71
C ALA A 93 1.40 -15.63 0.97
N LYS A 94 1.02 -15.46 2.25
CA LYS A 94 -0.34 -15.10 2.59
C LYS A 94 -0.71 -13.73 2.04
N ALA A 95 0.24 -12.79 2.06
CA ALA A 95 0.00 -11.45 1.53
C ALA A 95 -0.27 -11.51 0.02
N PHE A 96 0.53 -12.27 -0.71
CA PHE A 96 0.31 -12.41 -2.15
C PHE A 96 -0.99 -13.16 -2.45
N GLU A 97 -1.34 -14.17 -1.64
CA GLU A 97 -2.62 -14.84 -1.79
C GLU A 97 -3.79 -13.89 -1.58
N ALA A 98 -3.61 -12.91 -0.67
CA ALA A 98 -4.64 -11.92 -0.43
C ALA A 98 -4.76 -10.93 -1.58
N GLY A 99 -3.76 -10.87 -2.46
CA GLY A 99 -3.82 -10.04 -3.65
C GLY A 99 -2.87 -8.86 -3.66
N CYS A 100 -1.90 -8.80 -2.75
CA CYS A 100 -0.97 -7.67 -2.76
C CYS A 100 -0.03 -7.76 -3.95
N SER A 101 0.52 -6.60 -4.34
CA SER A 101 1.44 -6.51 -5.47
C SER A 101 2.90 -6.60 -5.06
N GLY A 102 3.19 -6.40 -3.78
CA GLY A 102 4.54 -6.45 -3.28
C GLY A 102 4.54 -6.54 -1.76
N TYR A 103 5.72 -6.79 -1.19
CA TYR A 103 5.85 -7.05 0.23
C TYR A 103 7.19 -6.51 0.69
N VAL A 104 7.19 -5.65 1.70
CA VAL A 104 8.40 -5.05 2.26
C VAL A 104 8.37 -5.20 3.76
N THR A 105 9.51 -5.59 4.35
CA THR A 105 9.60 -5.73 5.80
C THR A 105 10.19 -4.47 6.43
N LYS A 106 9.77 -4.17 7.65
CA LYS A 106 10.35 -3.09 8.45
C LYS A 106 11.54 -3.64 9.22
N PRO A 107 12.49 -2.82 9.62
CA PRO A 107 12.51 -1.37 9.49
C PRO A 107 12.67 -0.94 8.03
N ILE A 108 12.10 0.20 7.70
CA ILE A 108 12.10 0.67 6.33
C ILE A 108 13.53 1.05 5.90
N ASP A 109 14.01 0.37 4.86
CA ASP A 109 15.25 0.73 4.19
C ASP A 109 14.86 1.64 3.03
N LYS A 110 15.42 2.84 2.99
CA LYS A 110 15.05 3.85 2.01
C LYS A 110 15.07 3.31 0.58
N THR A 111 16.18 2.67 0.19
CA THR A 111 16.34 2.20 -1.19
C THR A 111 15.35 1.09 -1.51
N ILE A 112 15.26 0.08 -0.64
CA ILE A 112 14.37 -1.05 -0.85
C ILE A 112 12.92 -0.59 -0.91
N PHE A 113 12.54 0.28 0.01
CA PHE A 113 11.17 0.79 0.11
C PHE A 113 10.78 1.56 -1.15
N LEU A 114 11.62 2.51 -1.55
CA LEU A 114 11.30 3.35 -2.71
C LEU A 114 11.32 2.55 -4.01
N GLU A 115 12.20 1.55 -4.11
CA GLU A 115 12.20 0.69 -5.29
C GLU A 115 10.93 -0.15 -5.36
N ALA A 116 10.47 -0.66 -4.22
CA ALA A 116 9.24 -1.46 -4.18
C ALA A 116 8.04 -0.61 -4.57
N VAL A 117 7.99 0.63 -4.12
CA VAL A 117 6.91 1.56 -4.47
C VAL A 117 6.91 1.81 -5.98
N ALA A 118 8.07 2.15 -6.54
CA ALA A 118 8.18 2.43 -7.96
C ALA A 118 7.80 1.21 -8.79
N LYS A 119 8.22 0.02 -8.35
CA LYS A 119 7.91 -1.21 -9.06
C LYS A 119 6.40 -1.50 -9.06
N ALA A 120 5.74 -1.30 -7.92
CA ALA A 120 4.31 -1.53 -7.82
C ALA A 120 3.55 -0.58 -8.74
N LEU A 121 3.97 0.68 -8.80
CA LEU A 121 3.34 1.65 -9.68
C LEU A 121 3.55 1.32 -11.16
N ARG A 122 4.76 0.88 -11.52
CA ARG A 122 5.04 0.52 -12.91
C ARG A 122 4.26 -0.71 -13.35
N SER A 123 4.17 -1.71 -12.49
CA SER A 123 3.43 -2.93 -12.81
C SER A 123 1.96 -2.62 -13.09
N HIS A 124 1.39 -1.71 -12.30
CA HIS A 124 0.01 -1.31 -12.50
C HIS A 124 -0.17 -0.60 -13.84
N GLU A 125 0.75 0.30 -14.19
CA GLU A 125 0.70 1.02 -15.45
C GLU A 125 0.88 0.07 -16.63
N ASP A 126 1.81 -0.88 -16.50
CA ASP A 126 2.05 -1.86 -17.56
C ASP A 126 0.82 -2.72 -17.80
N SER A 127 0.16 -3.17 -16.72
CA SER A 127 -1.07 -3.95 -16.85
C SER A 127 -2.14 -3.17 -17.57
N ARG A 128 -2.30 -1.89 -17.26
CA ARG A 128 -3.29 -1.05 -17.92
C ARG A 128 -2.93 -0.86 -19.38
N GLY A 129 -1.64 -0.73 -19.67
CA GLY A 129 -1.17 -0.59 -21.04
C GLY A 129 -1.51 -1.80 -21.88
N ASP A 130 -1.40 -2.98 -21.28
CA ASP A 130 -1.67 -4.23 -22.00
C ASP A 130 -3.13 -4.39 -22.38
N LEU A 131 -4.01 -3.65 -21.75
CA LEU A 131 -5.44 -3.76 -22.04
C LEU A 131 -5.87 -2.95 -23.26
N ARG A 132 -4.98 -2.18 -23.83
CA ARG A 132 -5.32 -1.37 -25.01
C ARG A 132 -5.37 -2.16 -26.29
#